data_e5d9f6b6f06ade078f168169d6d7ca90
#
_entry.id   e5d9f6b6f06ade078f168169d6d7ca90
#
_cell.length_a   1.000
_cell.length_b   1.000
_cell.length_c   1.000
_cell.angle_alpha   90.00
_cell.angle_beta   90.00
_cell.angle_gamma   90.00
#
_symmetry.space_group_name_H-M   'P 1'
#
loop_
_entity.id
_entity.type
_entity.pdbx_description
1 polymer ?
#
loop_
_entity_poly.entity_id
_entity_poly.type
_entity_poly.pdbx_seq_one_letter_code
_entity_poly.pdbx_strand_id
1 'polypeptide(L)'
;PRNVNDTPDAVLRACGLSGTKVQYVKNIAQAFLDGRLSDEMIMELGDDEIVDELVKIKGIGTWTAQMFLIFCLGREDVFSYGDLGLRRGVQWLCGLEQEPSEAFCEAVCARWSPHNTAASLYLWEITIRSSFAVPSSELLYESLEEEMMNTGYYDSPIGTLEIVTTDKGLEKMEFVQKQSGENGKDSPLMREVKAQLKQYFNGERRVFDLPLNLVGTPFQRTVWQALCTIPFGQTRSYGQLAATVGNAKASRAVGGANNRNKIAIVVPCHRVIGANGNLTGYAGGLDKKEWLLAHEAAKK
;
A
#
# COMPACT_ATOMS: atom_id res chain seq x y z
N PRO A 1 -26.49 -19.52 27.48
CA PRO A 1 -26.30 -20.30 26.24
C PRO A 1 -27.41 -21.34 26.01
N ARG A 2 -27.75 -22.21 27.02
CA ARG A 2 -28.76 -23.29 26.88
C ARG A 2 -30.09 -22.79 26.37
N ASN A 3 -30.66 -21.75 26.98
CA ASN A 3 -31.95 -21.19 26.55
C ASN A 3 -31.98 -20.78 25.07
N VAL A 4 -30.88 -20.19 24.55
CA VAL A 4 -30.77 -19.81 23.16
C VAL A 4 -30.71 -21.05 22.26
N ASN A 5 -29.93 -22.07 22.65
CA ASN A 5 -29.77 -23.27 21.86
C ASN A 5 -31.07 -24.10 21.79
N ASP A 6 -31.81 -24.15 22.88
CA ASP A 6 -33.07 -24.91 23.02
C ASP A 6 -34.28 -24.18 22.43
N THR A 7 -34.15 -22.86 22.16
CA THR A 7 -35.23 -22.07 21.54
C THR A 7 -35.46 -22.49 20.08
N PRO A 8 -36.72 -22.82 19.67
CA PRO A 8 -37.01 -23.12 18.26
C PRO A 8 -36.64 -21.97 17.32
N ASP A 9 -36.12 -22.30 16.13
CA ASP A 9 -35.70 -21.33 15.11
C ASP A 9 -36.84 -20.37 14.73
N ALA A 10 -38.08 -20.84 14.72
CA ALA A 10 -39.24 -20.01 14.42
C ALA A 10 -39.45 -18.88 15.43
N VAL A 11 -39.15 -19.12 16.70
CA VAL A 11 -39.24 -18.13 17.78
C VAL A 11 -38.12 -17.08 17.62
N LEU A 12 -36.89 -17.52 17.39
CA LEU A 12 -35.77 -16.61 17.16
C LEU A 12 -35.99 -15.75 15.90
N ARG A 13 -36.60 -16.33 14.84
CA ARG A 13 -36.97 -15.58 13.65
C ARG A 13 -38.07 -14.55 13.91
N ALA A 14 -39.04 -14.87 14.77
CA ALA A 14 -40.08 -13.93 15.19
C ALA A 14 -39.52 -12.72 15.96
N CYS A 15 -38.32 -12.85 16.57
CA CYS A 15 -37.56 -11.74 17.16
C CYS A 15 -36.80 -10.88 16.13
N GLY A 16 -37.00 -11.09 14.82
CA GLY A 16 -36.37 -10.30 13.74
C GLY A 16 -35.06 -10.87 13.21
N LEU A 17 -34.63 -12.06 13.62
CA LEU A 17 -33.42 -12.68 13.10
C LEU A 17 -33.67 -13.36 11.75
N SER A 18 -32.80 -13.15 10.76
CA SER A 18 -32.77 -13.95 9.54
C SER A 18 -32.40 -15.41 9.87
N GLY A 19 -32.77 -16.36 9.00
CA GLY A 19 -32.42 -17.76 9.20
C GLY A 19 -30.92 -17.99 9.41
N THR A 20 -30.07 -17.27 8.67
CA THR A 20 -28.60 -17.32 8.81
C THR A 20 -28.16 -16.80 10.18
N LYS A 21 -28.73 -15.67 10.64
CA LYS A 21 -28.40 -15.11 11.97
C LYS A 21 -28.83 -16.01 13.10
N VAL A 22 -29.95 -16.73 12.98
CA VAL A 22 -30.37 -17.76 13.95
C VAL A 22 -29.28 -18.81 14.10
N GLN A 23 -28.74 -19.34 13.00
CA GLN A 23 -27.68 -20.33 13.05
C GLN A 23 -26.41 -19.76 13.70
N TYR A 24 -26.06 -18.51 13.41
CA TYR A 24 -24.88 -17.88 14.00
C TYR A 24 -25.01 -17.73 15.52
N VAL A 25 -26.16 -17.25 16.00
CA VAL A 25 -26.43 -17.14 17.42
C VAL A 25 -26.39 -18.51 18.12
N LYS A 26 -26.93 -19.56 17.48
CA LYS A 26 -26.84 -20.93 18.01
C LYS A 26 -25.41 -21.48 17.99
N ASN A 27 -24.61 -21.18 16.97
CA ASN A 27 -23.21 -21.60 16.93
C ASN A 27 -22.41 -20.98 18.11
N ILE A 28 -22.68 -19.71 18.44
CA ILE A 28 -22.07 -19.03 19.58
C ILE A 28 -22.51 -19.72 20.89
N ALA A 29 -23.83 -19.93 21.07
CA ALA A 29 -24.36 -20.60 22.24
C ALA A 29 -23.76 -22.01 22.43
N GLN A 30 -23.58 -22.74 21.33
CA GLN A 30 -22.98 -24.08 21.34
C GLN A 30 -21.49 -23.99 21.71
N ALA A 31 -20.75 -22.98 21.26
CA ALA A 31 -19.34 -22.82 21.62
C ALA A 31 -19.13 -22.62 23.13
N PHE A 32 -20.06 -21.94 23.81
CA PHE A 32 -20.08 -21.84 25.26
C PHE A 32 -20.46 -23.16 25.93
N LEU A 33 -21.41 -23.91 25.37
CA LEU A 33 -21.84 -25.23 25.94
C LEU A 33 -20.73 -26.27 25.79
N ASP A 34 -19.96 -26.23 24.72
CA ASP A 34 -18.84 -27.14 24.48
C ASP A 34 -17.56 -26.75 25.24
N GLY A 35 -17.56 -25.64 25.97
CA GLY A 35 -16.38 -25.12 26.65
C GLY A 35 -15.28 -24.56 25.74
N ARG A 36 -15.60 -24.31 24.42
CA ARG A 36 -14.69 -23.65 23.51
C ARG A 36 -14.60 -22.15 23.76
N LEU A 37 -15.60 -21.57 24.40
CA LEU A 37 -15.63 -20.22 24.96
C LEU A 37 -16.08 -20.26 26.37
N SER A 38 -15.47 -19.46 27.25
CA SER A 38 -15.97 -19.15 28.58
C SER A 38 -15.72 -17.66 28.89
N ASP A 39 -16.46 -17.13 29.86
CA ASP A 39 -16.28 -15.75 30.28
C ASP A 39 -14.87 -15.54 30.87
N GLU A 40 -14.36 -16.53 31.65
CA GLU A 40 -13.02 -16.51 32.23
C GLU A 40 -11.95 -16.43 31.10
N MET A 41 -12.04 -17.31 30.10
CA MET A 41 -11.11 -17.35 28.97
C MET A 41 -11.10 -16.00 28.24
N ILE A 42 -12.27 -15.44 27.96
CA ILE A 42 -12.39 -14.16 27.24
C ILE A 42 -11.76 -13.00 28.05
N MET A 43 -11.86 -13.04 29.37
CA MET A 43 -11.30 -11.97 30.23
C MET A 43 -9.78 -12.07 30.39
N GLU A 44 -9.19 -13.25 30.20
CA GLU A 44 -7.75 -13.51 30.35
C GLU A 44 -6.96 -13.27 29.07
N LEU A 45 -7.59 -13.40 27.87
CA LEU A 45 -6.94 -13.28 26.58
C LEU A 45 -6.70 -11.81 26.17
N GLY A 46 -5.65 -11.61 25.38
CA GLY A 46 -5.40 -10.37 24.66
C GLY A 46 -6.35 -10.17 23.49
N ASP A 47 -6.41 -8.94 22.97
CA ASP A 47 -7.39 -8.57 21.95
C ASP A 47 -7.26 -9.39 20.65
N ASP A 48 -6.05 -9.61 20.17
CA ASP A 48 -5.79 -10.43 18.98
C ASP A 48 -6.16 -11.90 19.22
N GLU A 49 -5.84 -12.44 20.40
CA GLU A 49 -6.18 -13.82 20.77
C GLU A 49 -7.70 -14.02 20.85
N ILE A 50 -8.43 -13.02 21.37
CA ILE A 50 -9.91 -13.06 21.41
C ILE A 50 -10.46 -13.06 19.97
N VAL A 51 -9.94 -12.22 19.09
CA VAL A 51 -10.37 -12.19 17.69
C VAL A 51 -10.12 -13.55 17.04
N ASP A 52 -8.94 -14.13 17.21
CA ASP A 52 -8.57 -15.44 16.67
C ASP A 52 -9.47 -16.57 17.15
N GLU A 53 -9.88 -16.56 18.42
CA GLU A 53 -10.80 -17.56 18.96
C GLU A 53 -12.23 -17.36 18.43
N LEU A 54 -12.70 -16.12 18.39
CA LEU A 54 -14.06 -15.81 17.95
C LEU A 54 -14.29 -16.13 16.47
N VAL A 55 -13.32 -15.86 15.59
CA VAL A 55 -13.47 -16.11 14.13
C VAL A 55 -13.51 -17.60 13.78
N LYS A 56 -13.08 -18.50 14.68
CA LYS A 56 -13.26 -19.95 14.52
C LYS A 56 -14.74 -20.38 14.58
N ILE A 57 -15.61 -19.51 15.12
CA ILE A 57 -17.03 -19.79 15.23
C ILE A 57 -17.72 -19.34 13.93
N LYS A 58 -18.33 -20.28 13.23
CA LYS A 58 -19.04 -19.99 12.00
C LYS A 58 -20.12 -18.92 12.19
N GLY A 59 -19.92 -17.78 11.55
CA GLY A 59 -20.82 -16.63 11.62
C GLY A 59 -20.24 -15.44 12.35
N ILE A 60 -19.07 -15.57 12.96
CA ILE A 60 -18.30 -14.45 13.48
C ILE A 60 -17.14 -14.18 12.51
N GLY A 61 -17.13 -12.99 11.89
CA GLY A 61 -15.97 -12.49 11.16
C GLY A 61 -15.15 -11.53 12.02
N THR A 62 -13.96 -11.16 11.56
CA THR A 62 -13.05 -10.22 12.23
C THR A 62 -13.75 -8.93 12.66
N TRP A 63 -14.53 -8.32 11.76
CA TRP A 63 -15.31 -7.12 12.10
C TRP A 63 -16.25 -7.34 13.30
N THR A 64 -16.97 -8.47 13.34
CA THR A 64 -17.89 -8.78 14.45
C THR A 64 -17.13 -9.01 15.75
N ALA A 65 -15.98 -9.68 15.70
CA ALA A 65 -15.12 -9.90 16.88
C ALA A 65 -14.58 -8.56 17.41
N GLN A 66 -14.15 -7.65 16.53
CA GLN A 66 -13.70 -6.32 16.92
C GLN A 66 -14.83 -5.46 17.52
N MET A 67 -16.06 -5.56 17.00
CA MET A 67 -17.23 -4.92 17.61
C MET A 67 -17.50 -5.45 19.02
N PHE A 68 -17.29 -6.75 19.25
CA PHE A 68 -17.40 -7.34 20.58
C PHE A 68 -16.33 -6.77 21.53
N LEU A 69 -15.08 -6.62 21.08
CA LEU A 69 -14.03 -5.97 21.88
C LEU A 69 -14.43 -4.56 22.30
N ILE A 70 -14.92 -3.74 21.35
CA ILE A 70 -15.30 -2.34 21.59
C ILE A 70 -16.52 -2.24 22.51
N PHE A 71 -17.64 -2.88 22.13
CA PHE A 71 -18.95 -2.61 22.74
C PHE A 71 -19.31 -3.53 23.92
N CYS A 72 -18.69 -4.71 24.00
CA CYS A 72 -18.96 -5.65 25.07
C CYS A 72 -17.85 -5.71 26.11
N LEU A 73 -16.59 -5.72 25.68
CA LEU A 73 -15.46 -5.80 26.59
C LEU A 73 -14.88 -4.44 26.98
N GLY A 74 -15.25 -3.36 26.27
CA GLY A 74 -14.76 -2.01 26.55
C GLY A 74 -13.26 -1.85 26.33
N ARG A 75 -12.67 -2.61 25.41
CA ARG A 75 -11.25 -2.49 25.05
C ARG A 75 -10.97 -1.13 24.46
N GLU A 76 -9.91 -0.46 24.90
CA GLU A 76 -9.65 0.96 24.60
C GLU A 76 -8.88 1.18 23.29
N ASP A 77 -8.17 0.17 22.80
CA ASP A 77 -7.24 0.33 21.67
C ASP A 77 -7.61 -0.53 20.45
N VAL A 78 -8.88 -0.47 20.03
CA VAL A 78 -9.39 -1.28 18.92
C VAL A 78 -9.77 -0.39 17.74
N PHE A 79 -9.25 -0.74 16.54
CA PHE A 79 -9.65 -0.14 15.26
C PHE A 79 -10.00 -1.24 14.25
N SER A 80 -11.12 -1.11 13.57
CA SER A 80 -11.56 -2.08 12.58
C SER A 80 -11.21 -1.64 11.16
N TYR A 81 -10.06 -2.07 10.64
CA TYR A 81 -9.60 -1.73 9.28
C TYR A 81 -10.55 -2.22 8.18
N GLY A 82 -11.34 -3.27 8.43
CA GLY A 82 -12.37 -3.77 7.54
C GLY A 82 -13.65 -2.93 7.53
N ASP A 83 -13.83 -2.00 8.46
CA ASP A 83 -15.02 -1.16 8.56
C ASP A 83 -14.97 0.02 7.57
N LEU A 84 -15.93 0.05 6.62
CA LEU A 84 -16.00 1.09 5.60
C LEU A 84 -16.26 2.49 6.20
N GLY A 85 -17.03 2.55 7.29
CA GLY A 85 -17.33 3.81 7.99
C GLY A 85 -16.06 4.40 8.59
N LEU A 86 -15.25 3.59 9.25
CA LEU A 86 -13.97 4.02 9.83
C LEU A 86 -12.98 4.46 8.76
N ARG A 87 -12.83 3.70 7.67
CA ARG A 87 -11.95 4.12 6.56
C ARG A 87 -12.38 5.44 5.94
N ARG A 88 -13.69 5.64 5.73
CA ARG A 88 -14.24 6.92 5.28
C ARG A 88 -14.03 8.05 6.30
N GLY A 89 -14.11 7.74 7.57
CA GLY A 89 -13.80 8.68 8.64
C GLY A 89 -12.33 9.12 8.60
N VAL A 90 -11.40 8.19 8.42
CA VAL A 90 -9.96 8.48 8.21
C VAL A 90 -9.75 9.25 6.91
N GLN A 91 -10.42 8.85 5.81
CA GLN A 91 -10.38 9.57 4.55
C GLN A 91 -10.79 11.05 4.72
N TRP A 92 -11.89 11.29 5.43
CA TRP A 92 -12.39 12.63 5.70
C TRP A 92 -11.42 13.41 6.60
N LEU A 93 -10.95 12.80 7.69
CA LEU A 93 -10.06 13.45 8.66
C LEU A 93 -8.73 13.86 8.01
N CYS A 94 -8.21 13.04 7.12
CA CYS A 94 -6.93 13.27 6.45
C CYS A 94 -7.08 14.01 5.09
N GLY A 95 -8.29 14.40 4.69
CA GLY A 95 -8.54 15.14 3.43
C GLY A 95 -8.20 14.35 2.16
N LEU A 96 -8.28 13.00 2.20
CA LEU A 96 -7.88 12.16 1.09
C LEU A 96 -8.91 12.17 -0.05
N GLU A 97 -8.46 12.26 -1.30
CA GLU A 97 -9.34 12.12 -2.48
C GLU A 97 -9.82 10.68 -2.68
N GLN A 98 -9.05 9.69 -2.22
CA GLN A 98 -9.34 8.27 -2.37
C GLN A 98 -9.40 7.58 -1.02
N GLU A 99 -10.03 6.40 -0.99
CA GLU A 99 -10.10 5.57 0.20
C GLU A 99 -8.69 5.15 0.65
N PRO A 100 -8.32 5.32 1.93
CA PRO A 100 -7.00 4.97 2.43
C PRO A 100 -6.76 3.47 2.40
N SER A 101 -5.49 3.08 2.22
CA SER A 101 -5.05 1.70 2.39
C SER A 101 -5.12 1.28 3.87
N GLU A 102 -5.11 -0.03 4.11
CA GLU A 102 -5.02 -0.58 5.47
C GLU A 102 -3.76 -0.08 6.18
N ALA A 103 -2.60 -0.14 5.51
CA ALA A 103 -1.34 0.34 6.06
C ALA A 103 -1.36 1.84 6.41
N PHE A 104 -2.06 2.67 5.62
CA PHE A 104 -2.26 4.08 5.97
C PHE A 104 -3.11 4.22 7.24
N CYS A 105 -4.20 3.47 7.35
CA CYS A 105 -5.01 3.45 8.56
C CYS A 105 -4.22 2.98 9.78
N GLU A 106 -3.36 1.96 9.65
CA GLU A 106 -2.47 1.50 10.71
C GLU A 106 -1.52 2.60 11.18
N ALA A 107 -0.89 3.33 10.26
CA ALA A 107 0.00 4.45 10.60
C ALA A 107 -0.73 5.58 11.35
N VAL A 108 -1.97 5.88 10.94
CA VAL A 108 -2.83 6.84 11.65
C VAL A 108 -3.18 6.33 13.05
N CYS A 109 -3.61 5.07 13.17
CA CYS A 109 -4.01 4.43 14.43
C CYS A 109 -2.85 4.33 15.43
N ALA A 110 -1.62 4.10 14.95
CA ALA A 110 -0.42 4.08 15.81
C ALA A 110 -0.22 5.38 16.60
N ARG A 111 -0.71 6.52 16.08
CA ARG A 111 -0.65 7.82 16.74
C ARG A 111 -1.75 8.02 17.78
N TRP A 112 -2.84 7.28 17.69
CA TRP A 112 -3.97 7.35 18.61
C TRP A 112 -3.88 6.31 19.73
N SER A 113 -3.05 5.29 19.57
CA SER A 113 -2.83 4.27 20.60
C SER A 113 -2.37 4.93 21.91
N PRO A 114 -2.93 4.55 23.06
CA PRO A 114 -3.83 3.41 23.30
C PRO A 114 -5.34 3.78 23.22
N HIS A 115 -5.77 4.74 22.42
CA HIS A 115 -7.14 5.26 22.42
C HIS A 115 -7.89 5.05 21.09
N ASN A 116 -7.52 4.03 20.31
CA ASN A 116 -8.11 3.76 18.99
C ASN A 116 -9.62 3.52 19.04
N THR A 117 -10.16 2.97 20.13
CA THR A 117 -11.61 2.80 20.32
C THR A 117 -12.33 4.14 20.40
N ALA A 118 -11.79 5.10 21.15
CA ALA A 118 -12.35 6.44 21.21
C ALA A 118 -12.32 7.11 19.83
N ALA A 119 -11.20 7.02 19.11
CA ALA A 119 -11.09 7.52 17.75
C ALA A 119 -12.11 6.87 16.81
N SER A 120 -12.31 5.55 16.90
CA SER A 120 -13.31 4.80 16.13
C SER A 120 -14.73 5.34 16.36
N LEU A 121 -15.11 5.58 17.61
CA LEU A 121 -16.42 6.13 17.96
C LEU A 121 -16.63 7.53 17.36
N TYR A 122 -15.64 8.41 17.44
CA TYR A 122 -15.71 9.73 16.82
C TYR A 122 -15.79 9.68 15.29
N LEU A 123 -15.02 8.79 14.65
CA LEU A 123 -15.03 8.64 13.21
C LEU A 123 -16.38 8.10 12.69
N TRP A 124 -17.01 7.16 13.40
CA TRP A 124 -18.38 6.72 13.06
C TRP A 124 -19.39 7.84 13.19
N GLU A 125 -19.30 8.65 14.26
CA GLU A 125 -20.19 9.80 14.45
C GLU A 125 -20.08 10.80 13.30
N ILE A 126 -18.86 11.08 12.85
CA ILE A 126 -18.59 11.94 11.69
C ILE A 126 -19.24 11.39 10.42
N THR A 127 -19.07 10.10 10.14
CA THR A 127 -19.60 9.46 8.92
C THR A 127 -21.12 9.37 8.92
N ILE A 128 -21.77 9.28 10.09
CA ILE A 128 -23.23 9.27 10.23
C ILE A 128 -23.82 10.65 10.00
N ARG A 129 -23.20 11.70 10.53
CA ARG A 129 -23.77 13.07 10.51
C ARG A 129 -23.58 13.83 9.21
N SER A 130 -22.66 13.43 8.32
CA SER A 130 -22.40 14.02 6.97
C SER A 130 -22.29 15.56 6.88
N SER A 131 -22.13 16.27 7.99
CA SER A 131 -22.35 17.73 8.08
C SER A 131 -21.09 18.54 8.43
N PHE A 132 -19.92 17.89 8.54
CA PHE A 132 -18.71 18.60 8.90
C PHE A 132 -17.98 19.11 7.66
N ALA A 133 -17.62 20.42 7.68
CA ALA A 133 -16.64 20.95 6.75
C ALA A 133 -15.33 20.12 6.86
N VAL A 134 -14.73 19.83 5.73
CA VAL A 134 -13.41 19.13 5.69
C VAL A 134 -12.43 19.96 6.52
N PRO A 135 -11.77 19.40 7.55
CA PRO A 135 -10.70 20.11 8.23
C PRO A 135 -9.61 20.45 7.22
N SER A 136 -8.93 21.56 7.41
CA SER A 136 -7.70 21.86 6.65
C SER A 136 -6.60 20.90 7.12
N SER A 137 -6.65 19.67 6.60
CA SER A 137 -5.83 18.53 7.05
C SER A 137 -4.53 18.36 6.26
N GLU A 138 -4.17 19.34 5.40
CA GLU A 138 -2.94 19.29 4.61
C GLU A 138 -1.72 18.95 5.50
N LEU A 139 -1.59 19.59 6.65
CA LEU A 139 -0.46 19.36 7.57
C LEU A 139 -0.44 17.94 8.17
N LEU A 140 -1.60 17.35 8.48
CA LEU A 140 -1.64 15.98 9.01
C LEU A 140 -1.34 14.95 7.91
N TYR A 141 -1.88 15.19 6.72
CA TYR A 141 -1.66 14.33 5.56
C TYR A 141 -0.18 14.33 5.14
N GLU A 142 0.42 15.51 4.98
CA GLU A 142 1.84 15.67 4.65
C GLU A 142 2.74 14.95 5.67
N SER A 143 2.46 15.10 6.99
CA SER A 143 3.24 14.44 8.03
C SER A 143 3.10 12.90 8.01
N LEU A 144 1.93 12.38 7.65
CA LEU A 144 1.70 10.93 7.56
C LEU A 144 2.32 10.34 6.28
N GLU A 145 2.26 11.05 5.15
CA GLU A 145 2.96 10.61 3.94
C GLU A 145 4.47 10.55 4.18
N GLU A 146 5.05 11.53 4.88
CA GLU A 146 6.47 11.52 5.25
C GLU A 146 6.82 10.32 6.16
N GLU A 147 5.97 9.99 7.14
CA GLU A 147 6.18 8.82 8.03
C GLU A 147 6.05 7.47 7.30
N MET A 148 5.23 7.39 6.25
CA MET A 148 5.03 6.17 5.46
C MET A 148 6.08 5.99 4.35
N MET A 149 6.80 7.05 3.99
CA MET A 149 7.88 6.98 3.01
C MET A 149 9.16 6.48 3.67
N ASN A 150 9.64 5.33 3.20
CA ASN A 150 10.96 4.82 3.58
C ASN A 150 11.99 5.28 2.56
N THR A 151 12.88 6.17 2.99
CA THR A 151 14.02 6.62 2.18
C THR A 151 15.26 5.81 2.52
N GLY A 152 15.94 5.30 1.51
CA GLY A 152 17.19 4.58 1.66
C GLY A 152 18.16 4.91 0.54
N TYR A 153 19.41 4.52 0.70
CA TYR A 153 20.46 4.79 -0.28
C TYR A 153 21.14 3.51 -0.72
N TYR A 154 21.57 3.48 -1.98
CA TYR A 154 22.32 2.39 -2.57
C TYR A 154 23.49 2.94 -3.38
N ASP A 155 24.71 2.57 -3.00
CA ASP A 155 25.91 2.97 -3.73
C ASP A 155 26.13 2.04 -4.91
N SER A 156 25.88 2.57 -6.11
CA SER A 156 26.07 1.85 -7.35
C SER A 156 27.44 2.21 -7.97
N PRO A 157 27.94 1.41 -8.96
CA PRO A 157 29.16 1.71 -9.70
C PRO A 157 29.16 3.07 -10.43
N ILE A 158 27.98 3.68 -10.61
CA ILE A 158 27.82 4.94 -11.34
C ILE A 158 27.21 6.08 -10.49
N GLY A 159 27.22 5.91 -9.19
CA GLY A 159 26.79 6.91 -8.21
C GLY A 159 25.73 6.41 -7.23
N THR A 160 25.50 7.21 -6.21
CA THR A 160 24.53 6.89 -5.17
C THR A 160 23.10 7.08 -5.69
N LEU A 161 22.26 6.09 -5.46
CA LEU A 161 20.82 6.12 -5.72
C LEU A 161 20.09 6.41 -4.41
N GLU A 162 19.24 7.41 -4.41
CA GLU A 162 18.22 7.60 -3.39
C GLU A 162 16.98 6.79 -3.79
N ILE A 163 16.46 6.00 -2.86
CA ILE A 163 15.34 5.09 -3.07
C ILE A 163 14.24 5.47 -2.08
N VAL A 164 13.03 5.67 -2.59
CA VAL A 164 11.84 5.89 -1.75
C VAL A 164 10.84 4.77 -2.04
N THR A 165 10.44 4.09 -0.98
CA THR A 165 9.40 3.06 -1.02
C THR A 165 8.23 3.47 -0.12
N THR A 166 7.02 3.11 -0.53
CA THR A 166 5.77 3.30 0.20
C THR A 166 5.07 1.95 0.36
N ASP A 167 3.94 1.92 1.03
CA ASP A 167 3.03 0.77 1.08
C ASP A 167 2.53 0.32 -0.32
N LYS A 168 2.49 1.27 -1.27
CA LYS A 168 2.06 1.04 -2.66
C LYS A 168 3.17 0.50 -3.57
N GLY A 169 4.43 0.56 -3.11
CA GLY A 169 5.56 0.09 -3.92
C GLY A 169 6.74 1.06 -3.99
N LEU A 170 7.65 0.79 -4.93
CA LEU A 170 8.77 1.67 -5.25
C LEU A 170 8.24 2.92 -5.98
N GLU A 171 8.46 4.08 -5.39
CA GLU A 171 7.95 5.36 -5.90
C GLU A 171 9.04 6.23 -6.51
N LYS A 172 10.26 6.19 -5.93
CA LYS A 172 11.38 7.00 -6.40
C LYS A 172 12.69 6.21 -6.37
N MET A 173 13.50 6.41 -7.40
CA MET A 173 14.87 5.95 -7.47
C MET A 173 15.63 6.91 -8.38
N GLU A 174 16.42 7.79 -7.79
CA GLU A 174 17.13 8.84 -8.52
C GLU A 174 18.60 8.91 -8.10
N PHE A 175 19.48 9.28 -9.04
CA PHE A 175 20.87 9.54 -8.72
C PHE A 175 21.00 10.85 -7.96
N VAL A 176 21.71 10.81 -6.81
CA VAL A 176 21.97 11.96 -5.96
C VAL A 176 23.47 12.23 -5.85
N GLN A 177 23.84 13.52 -5.68
CA GLN A 177 25.24 13.88 -5.51
C GLN A 177 25.76 13.60 -4.11
N LYS A 178 24.89 13.65 -3.12
CA LYS A 178 25.19 13.40 -1.71
C LYS A 178 23.95 12.84 -1.02
N GLN A 179 24.17 11.92 -0.10
CA GLN A 179 23.12 11.46 0.80
C GLN A 179 22.59 12.64 1.62
N SER A 180 21.28 12.89 1.52
CA SER A 180 20.63 14.06 2.11
C SER A 180 19.97 13.78 3.47
N GLY A 181 20.07 12.55 3.99
CA GLY A 181 19.44 12.13 5.24
C GLY A 181 19.98 10.81 5.76
N GLU A 182 19.43 10.38 6.88
CA GLU A 182 19.69 9.06 7.43
C GLU A 182 18.94 7.99 6.61
N ASN A 183 19.45 6.75 6.64
CA ASN A 183 18.67 5.64 6.10
C ASN A 183 17.42 5.47 6.97
N GLY A 184 16.26 5.50 6.33
CA GLY A 184 15.00 5.18 6.96
C GLY A 184 14.91 3.72 7.43
N LYS A 185 13.73 3.29 7.89
CA LYS A 185 13.50 1.91 8.35
C LYS A 185 13.84 0.93 7.23
N ASP A 186 14.55 -0.14 7.57
CA ASP A 186 14.92 -1.21 6.62
C ASP A 186 13.70 -2.11 6.34
N SER A 187 12.77 -1.60 5.53
CA SER A 187 11.55 -2.33 5.18
C SER A 187 11.84 -3.56 4.30
N PRO A 188 10.97 -4.59 4.29
CA PRO A 188 11.14 -5.74 3.41
C PRO A 188 11.28 -5.33 1.93
N LEU A 189 10.49 -4.37 1.46
CA LEU A 189 10.56 -3.86 0.09
C LEU A 189 11.88 -3.14 -0.18
N MET A 190 12.38 -2.31 0.75
CA MET A 190 13.69 -1.65 0.61
C MET A 190 14.84 -2.65 0.47
N ARG A 191 14.83 -3.74 1.26
CA ARG A 191 15.81 -4.82 1.14
C ARG A 191 15.74 -5.50 -0.22
N GLU A 192 14.53 -5.80 -0.70
CA GLU A 192 14.32 -6.42 -2.01
C GLU A 192 14.80 -5.53 -3.16
N VAL A 193 14.49 -4.23 -3.12
CA VAL A 193 14.99 -3.24 -4.11
C VAL A 193 16.52 -3.26 -4.15
N LYS A 194 17.17 -3.16 -2.99
CA LYS A 194 18.64 -3.17 -2.90
C LYS A 194 19.25 -4.49 -3.38
N ALA A 195 18.61 -5.62 -3.06
CA ALA A 195 19.05 -6.94 -3.51
C ALA A 195 18.95 -7.09 -5.04
N GLN A 196 17.84 -6.65 -5.64
CA GLN A 196 17.66 -6.70 -7.09
C GLN A 196 18.61 -5.73 -7.84
N LEU A 197 18.89 -4.54 -7.27
CA LEU A 197 19.92 -3.64 -7.82
C LEU A 197 21.30 -4.28 -7.80
N LYS A 198 21.68 -4.92 -6.70
CA LYS A 198 22.96 -5.64 -6.61
C LYS A 198 23.09 -6.71 -7.69
N GLN A 199 22.05 -7.51 -7.89
CA GLN A 199 22.00 -8.52 -8.94
C GLN A 199 22.09 -7.89 -10.35
N TYR A 200 21.40 -6.77 -10.59
CA TYR A 200 21.44 -6.04 -11.86
C TYR A 200 22.87 -5.55 -12.18
N PHE A 201 23.50 -4.86 -11.25
CA PHE A 201 24.85 -4.34 -11.44
C PHE A 201 25.92 -5.44 -11.56
N ASN A 202 25.69 -6.61 -10.96
CA ASN A 202 26.52 -7.80 -11.18
C ASN A 202 26.27 -8.47 -12.55
N GLY A 203 25.18 -8.12 -13.26
CA GLY A 203 24.77 -8.74 -14.51
C GLY A 203 24.03 -10.08 -14.34
N GLU A 204 23.55 -10.35 -13.13
CA GLU A 204 22.81 -11.56 -12.77
C GLU A 204 21.30 -11.40 -13.00
N ARG A 205 20.80 -10.15 -13.00
CA ARG A 205 19.39 -9.82 -13.19
C ARG A 205 19.16 -8.98 -14.45
N ARG A 206 18.16 -9.38 -15.24
CA ARG A 206 17.73 -8.66 -16.46
C ARG A 206 16.34 -8.05 -16.36
N VAL A 207 15.52 -8.51 -15.43
CA VAL A 207 14.15 -8.04 -15.21
C VAL A 207 13.95 -7.78 -13.72
N PHE A 208 13.45 -6.61 -13.38
CA PHE A 208 13.05 -6.28 -12.02
C PHE A 208 11.64 -6.80 -11.73
N ASP A 209 11.47 -7.42 -10.57
CA ASP A 209 10.19 -7.90 -10.04
C ASP A 209 9.89 -7.12 -8.75
N LEU A 210 9.38 -5.91 -8.91
CA LEU A 210 9.12 -4.97 -7.83
C LEU A 210 7.74 -4.33 -8.03
N PRO A 211 6.94 -4.16 -6.99
CA PRO A 211 5.74 -3.33 -7.07
C PRO A 211 6.13 -1.88 -7.33
N LEU A 212 5.55 -1.27 -8.37
CA LEU A 212 5.85 0.11 -8.77
C LEU A 212 4.66 1.03 -8.46
N ASN A 213 4.91 2.12 -7.74
CA ASN A 213 3.98 3.22 -7.57
C ASN A 213 4.33 4.37 -8.53
N LEU A 214 3.73 4.35 -9.71
CA LEU A 214 4.00 5.33 -10.78
C LEU A 214 3.18 6.61 -10.56
N VAL A 215 3.72 7.57 -9.82
CA VAL A 215 3.07 8.85 -9.52
C VAL A 215 3.28 9.85 -10.66
N GLY A 216 2.22 10.15 -11.40
CA GLY A 216 2.26 11.08 -12.54
C GLY A 216 0.93 11.18 -13.27
N THR A 217 0.87 12.05 -14.29
CA THR A 217 -0.33 12.20 -15.15
C THR A 217 -0.67 10.88 -15.87
N PRO A 218 -1.91 10.67 -16.32
CA PRO A 218 -2.29 9.48 -17.08
C PRO A 218 -1.36 9.22 -18.27
N PHE A 219 -1.00 10.25 -19.01
CA PHE A 219 -0.08 10.13 -20.14
C PHE A 219 1.34 9.71 -19.70
N GLN A 220 1.87 10.29 -18.63
CA GLN A 220 3.18 9.90 -18.09
C GLN A 220 3.19 8.43 -17.65
N ARG A 221 2.17 7.99 -16.93
CA ARG A 221 2.04 6.58 -16.51
C ARG A 221 2.01 5.64 -17.70
N THR A 222 1.24 5.96 -18.76
CA THR A 222 1.22 5.19 -20.01
C THR A 222 2.61 5.07 -20.64
N VAL A 223 3.36 6.18 -20.71
CA VAL A 223 4.74 6.17 -21.22
C VAL A 223 5.65 5.32 -20.35
N TRP A 224 5.60 5.46 -19.03
CA TRP A 224 6.45 4.68 -18.11
C TRP A 224 6.14 3.19 -18.15
N GLN A 225 4.89 2.81 -18.26
CA GLN A 225 4.48 1.42 -18.48
C GLN A 225 5.04 0.87 -19.81
N ALA A 226 4.98 1.67 -20.88
CA ALA A 226 5.57 1.30 -22.16
C ALA A 226 7.11 1.18 -22.09
N LEU A 227 7.80 1.99 -21.28
CA LEU A 227 9.23 1.84 -21.01
C LEU A 227 9.57 0.46 -20.43
N CYS A 228 8.78 -0.02 -19.48
CA CYS A 228 8.98 -1.32 -18.83
C CYS A 228 8.88 -2.49 -19.83
N THR A 229 8.29 -2.30 -21.01
CA THR A 229 8.23 -3.32 -22.05
C THR A 229 9.50 -3.42 -22.91
N ILE A 230 10.45 -2.49 -22.78
CA ILE A 230 11.71 -2.51 -23.54
C ILE A 230 12.66 -3.54 -22.89
N PRO A 231 13.01 -4.63 -23.56
CA PRO A 231 13.83 -5.67 -22.97
C PRO A 231 15.25 -5.19 -22.61
N PHE A 232 15.86 -5.86 -21.67
CA PHE A 232 17.27 -5.66 -21.26
C PHE A 232 18.19 -5.73 -22.49
N GLY A 233 19.12 -4.79 -22.61
CA GLY A 233 20.08 -4.68 -23.72
C GLY A 233 19.46 -4.34 -25.08
N GLN A 234 18.23 -3.87 -25.13
CA GLN A 234 17.58 -3.34 -26.31
C GLN A 234 17.29 -1.86 -26.16
N THR A 235 17.22 -1.16 -27.29
CA THR A 235 16.87 0.27 -27.31
C THR A 235 15.65 0.51 -28.20
N ARG A 236 14.97 1.61 -27.95
CA ARG A 236 13.89 2.15 -28.79
C ARG A 236 14.14 3.63 -29.05
N SER A 237 13.73 4.12 -30.22
CA SER A 237 13.70 5.56 -30.46
C SER A 237 12.47 6.19 -29.78
N TYR A 238 12.53 7.50 -29.51
CA TYR A 238 11.36 8.26 -29.02
C TYR A 238 10.15 8.12 -29.94
N GLY A 239 10.36 8.01 -31.25
CA GLY A 239 9.29 7.79 -32.23
C GLY A 239 8.67 6.41 -32.14
N GLN A 240 9.47 5.36 -31.94
CA GLN A 240 8.98 4.00 -31.72
C GLN A 240 8.18 3.91 -30.41
N LEU A 241 8.68 4.51 -29.33
CA LEU A 241 7.95 4.55 -28.06
C LEU A 241 6.64 5.35 -28.20
N ALA A 242 6.64 6.47 -28.94
CA ALA A 242 5.44 7.24 -29.22
C ALA A 242 4.39 6.44 -30.02
N ALA A 243 4.81 5.61 -30.95
CA ALA A 243 3.91 4.70 -31.67
C ALA A 243 3.33 3.63 -30.73
N THR A 244 4.13 3.09 -29.80
CA THR A 244 3.68 2.10 -28.81
C THR A 244 2.58 2.67 -27.89
N VAL A 245 2.66 3.94 -27.50
CA VAL A 245 1.62 4.61 -26.69
C VAL A 245 0.44 5.15 -27.50
N GLY A 246 0.33 4.75 -28.79
CA GLY A 246 -0.82 5.07 -29.64
C GLY A 246 -0.76 6.42 -30.34
N ASN A 247 0.35 7.17 -30.27
CA ASN A 247 0.49 8.46 -30.95
C ASN A 247 1.92 8.69 -31.49
N ALA A 248 2.19 8.21 -32.69
CA ALA A 248 3.51 8.34 -33.35
C ALA A 248 4.02 9.78 -33.50
N LYS A 249 3.12 10.77 -33.46
CA LYS A 249 3.50 12.21 -33.57
C LYS A 249 3.89 12.80 -32.21
N ALA A 250 3.68 12.07 -31.08
CA ALA A 250 3.90 12.57 -29.74
C ALA A 250 5.36 12.42 -29.25
N SER A 251 6.36 12.26 -30.12
CA SER A 251 7.77 11.99 -29.71
C SER A 251 8.34 13.03 -28.75
N ARG A 252 7.98 14.34 -28.87
CA ARG A 252 8.41 15.36 -27.90
C ARG A 252 7.75 15.21 -26.55
N ALA A 253 6.45 14.92 -26.51
CA ALA A 253 5.70 14.71 -25.27
C ALA A 253 6.19 13.45 -24.55
N VAL A 254 6.46 12.36 -25.30
CA VAL A 254 7.08 11.13 -24.81
C VAL A 254 8.47 11.42 -24.25
N GLY A 255 9.28 12.24 -24.91
CA GLY A 255 10.59 12.69 -24.41
C GLY A 255 10.47 13.44 -23.09
N GLY A 256 9.47 14.33 -22.96
CA GLY A 256 9.18 15.03 -21.71
C GLY A 256 8.73 14.09 -20.58
N ALA A 257 7.88 13.10 -20.87
CA ALA A 257 7.47 12.08 -19.90
C ALA A 257 8.64 11.17 -19.50
N ASN A 258 9.48 10.76 -20.47
CA ASN A 258 10.68 9.97 -20.22
C ASN A 258 11.66 10.68 -19.26
N ASN A 259 11.83 12.00 -19.44
CA ASN A 259 12.72 12.81 -18.59
C ASN A 259 12.17 13.03 -17.16
N ARG A 260 10.86 12.88 -16.98
CA ARG A 260 10.19 12.97 -15.68
C ARG A 260 10.03 11.62 -14.96
N ASN A 261 10.66 10.57 -15.48
CA ASN A 261 10.69 9.28 -14.79
C ASN A 261 11.47 9.40 -13.46
N LYS A 262 10.78 9.15 -12.37
CA LYS A 262 11.36 9.19 -11.01
C LYS A 262 11.97 7.86 -10.58
N ILE A 263 11.80 6.77 -11.34
CA ILE A 263 12.29 5.43 -10.97
C ILE A 263 13.35 4.99 -11.99
N ALA A 264 14.53 5.58 -11.88
CA ALA A 264 15.64 5.26 -12.77
C ALA A 264 16.00 3.77 -12.74
N ILE A 265 16.52 3.24 -13.82
CA ILE A 265 16.96 1.85 -14.01
C ILE A 265 15.79 0.85 -14.06
N VAL A 266 14.96 0.78 -13.02
CA VAL A 266 13.80 -0.14 -12.95
C VAL A 266 12.77 0.21 -14.01
N VAL A 267 12.40 1.50 -14.16
CA VAL A 267 11.70 2.01 -15.33
C VAL A 267 12.76 2.49 -16.33
N PRO A 268 13.04 1.72 -17.39
CA PRO A 268 14.30 1.84 -18.13
C PRO A 268 14.30 2.99 -19.17
N CYS A 269 14.15 4.23 -18.69
CA CYS A 269 14.19 5.42 -19.53
C CYS A 269 15.55 5.61 -20.25
N HIS A 270 16.63 4.99 -19.74
CA HIS A 270 17.93 4.96 -20.39
C HIS A 270 17.94 4.17 -21.71
N ARG A 271 17.01 3.22 -21.92
CA ARG A 271 16.88 2.43 -23.17
C ARG A 271 16.23 3.22 -24.32
N VAL A 272 15.84 4.49 -24.11
CA VAL A 272 15.27 5.33 -25.17
C VAL A 272 16.33 6.29 -25.71
N ILE A 273 16.57 6.25 -27.03
CA ILE A 273 17.61 7.00 -27.72
C ILE A 273 17.04 7.84 -28.88
N GLY A 274 17.83 8.72 -29.45
CA GLY A 274 17.47 9.48 -30.66
C GLY A 274 17.26 8.54 -31.84
N ALA A 275 16.49 8.98 -32.84
CA ALA A 275 16.25 8.21 -34.06
C ALA A 275 17.54 7.95 -34.88
N ASN A 276 18.55 8.82 -34.73
CA ASN A 276 19.88 8.71 -35.34
C ASN A 276 20.88 7.91 -34.46
N GLY A 277 20.41 7.26 -33.39
CA GLY A 277 21.26 6.52 -32.45
C GLY A 277 21.94 7.38 -31.37
N ASN A 278 21.81 8.72 -31.45
CA ASN A 278 22.46 9.59 -30.47
C ASN A 278 21.83 9.47 -29.07
N LEU A 279 22.68 9.55 -28.05
CA LEU A 279 22.21 9.63 -26.67
C LEU A 279 21.69 11.04 -26.39
N THR A 280 20.41 11.13 -26.03
CA THR A 280 19.75 12.38 -25.69
C THR A 280 18.91 12.20 -24.45
N GLY A 281 18.83 13.24 -23.62
CA GLY A 281 17.91 13.38 -22.51
C GLY A 281 17.92 12.22 -21.50
N TYR A 282 18.64 12.39 -20.41
CA TYR A 282 18.57 11.49 -19.25
C TYR A 282 18.71 12.33 -17.98
N ALA A 283 17.78 12.20 -17.04
CA ALA A 283 17.79 13.01 -15.82
C ALA A 283 19.04 12.75 -14.96
N GLY A 284 19.55 11.53 -14.96
CA GLY A 284 20.77 11.15 -14.24
C GLY A 284 22.10 11.58 -14.91
N GLY A 285 22.06 12.19 -16.12
CA GLY A 285 23.26 12.52 -16.89
C GLY A 285 23.55 11.52 -18.04
N LEU A 286 24.12 12.00 -19.13
CA LEU A 286 24.39 11.17 -20.32
C LEU A 286 25.47 10.12 -20.07
N ASP A 287 26.45 10.41 -19.22
CA ASP A 287 27.50 9.51 -18.75
C ASP A 287 26.92 8.22 -18.14
N LYS A 288 25.95 8.37 -17.25
CA LYS A 288 25.27 7.23 -16.64
C LYS A 288 24.40 6.46 -17.63
N LYS A 289 23.72 7.18 -18.54
CA LYS A 289 22.95 6.53 -19.62
C LYS A 289 23.84 5.67 -20.50
N GLU A 290 24.99 6.18 -20.92
CA GLU A 290 25.97 5.46 -21.73
C GLU A 290 26.48 4.22 -20.99
N TRP A 291 26.84 4.37 -19.73
CA TRP A 291 27.30 3.27 -18.90
C TRP A 291 26.25 2.15 -18.77
N LEU A 292 24.99 2.51 -18.49
CA LEU A 292 23.88 1.55 -18.35
C LEU A 292 23.64 0.78 -19.65
N LEU A 293 23.65 1.47 -20.81
CA LEU A 293 23.52 0.83 -22.11
C LEU A 293 24.69 -0.09 -22.42
N ALA A 294 25.92 0.30 -22.12
CA ALA A 294 27.10 -0.51 -22.30
C ALA A 294 27.08 -1.74 -21.37
N HIS A 295 26.70 -1.55 -20.11
CA HIS A 295 26.53 -2.64 -19.14
C HIS A 295 25.53 -3.69 -19.63
N GLU A 296 24.36 -3.25 -20.10
CA GLU A 296 23.34 -4.16 -20.60
C GLU A 296 23.76 -4.85 -21.92
N ALA A 297 24.50 -4.17 -22.79
CA ALA A 297 25.01 -4.75 -24.03
C ALA A 297 26.07 -5.85 -23.76
N ALA A 298 26.93 -5.65 -22.76
CA ALA A 298 27.99 -6.61 -22.39
C ALA A 298 27.46 -7.86 -21.68
N LYS A 299 26.23 -7.82 -21.13
CA LYS A 299 25.61 -8.91 -20.35
C LYS A 299 24.42 -9.57 -21.07
N LYS A 300 24.28 -9.32 -22.39
CA LYS A 300 23.29 -9.95 -23.27
C LYS A 300 23.28 -11.46 -23.27
#